data_a885afbb8cbbc0d8a6266ab695a252a7
#
_entry.id   a885afbb8cbbc0d8a6266ab695a252a7
#
_cell.length_a   1.000
_cell.length_b   1.000
_cell.length_c   1.000
_cell.angle_alpha   90.00
_cell.angle_beta   90.00
_cell.angle_gamma   90.00
#
_symmetry.space_group_name_H-M   'P 1'
#
loop_
_entity.id
_entity.type
_entity.pdbx_description
1 polymer ?
#
loop_
_entity_poly.entity_id
_entity_poly.type
_entity_poly.pdbx_seq_one_letter_code
_entity_poly.pdbx_strand_id
1 'polypeptide(L)'
;MNIISGIKSALLLLVCGSCALSALAADAIRGRVRNQTTGRAAAGDEVILLRLQNGMEEEARTRTDAEGGFSLPLLSADAPRILRVMHQGVNYDQSLNGTSLSGTAPLEIAVFDAVTRIRDLQGTLGIAQVESDGQMLKVTEMYSIANDSVPPVTQSGPHNFEISIAPKATLDSLVVKKGGGVWVNAVPVPIQGQQGRYAVDFPIRPGDTLFKYVYHLPYSGPSTVQLKLPYPIRNFAVMHPPSMSFKPSSAQAFTSPGMARGLRVEQAVGKPVVRSVPAFEISGIGLAAQIQPASASSAMAPAAAIAPSKPATPASVTLPAAPGPLENRVWVLFSGIAAILSAIAYAVWKRKRAV
;
A
#
# COMPACT_ATOMS: atom_id res chain seq x y z
N MET A 1 -20.47 30.67 -84.22
CA MET A 1 -19.81 29.41 -84.56
C MET A 1 -19.04 28.98 -83.29
N ASN A 2 -19.64 28.10 -82.51
CA ASN A 2 -19.18 27.22 -81.45
C ASN A 2 -18.10 27.68 -80.45
N ILE A 3 -18.53 28.30 -79.35
CA ILE A 3 -17.78 28.51 -78.12
C ILE A 3 -18.59 27.86 -76.94
N ILE A 4 -19.09 26.66 -77.11
CA ILE A 4 -19.87 25.98 -76.02
C ILE A 4 -19.30 24.62 -75.68
N SER A 5 -18.12 24.22 -76.14
CA SER A 5 -17.56 22.89 -75.85
C SER A 5 -16.46 22.85 -74.80
N GLY A 6 -16.04 23.99 -74.22
CA GLY A 6 -14.90 24.02 -73.28
C GLY A 6 -15.23 24.04 -71.82
N ILE A 7 -16.51 24.13 -71.41
CA ILE A 7 -16.86 24.33 -69.98
C ILE A 7 -17.30 23.02 -69.24
N LYS A 8 -17.53 21.91 -69.97
CA LYS A 8 -17.98 20.65 -69.36
C LYS A 8 -16.87 19.75 -68.89
N SER A 9 -15.62 19.97 -69.25
CA SER A 9 -14.48 19.13 -68.81
C SER A 9 -13.75 19.66 -67.59
N ALA A 10 -13.96 20.92 -67.19
CA ALA A 10 -13.32 21.52 -66.01
C ALA A 10 -14.08 21.29 -64.70
N LEU A 11 -15.34 20.79 -64.74
CA LEU A 11 -16.16 20.61 -63.55
C LEU A 11 -16.14 19.16 -63.01
N LEU A 12 -15.44 18.23 -63.69
CA LEU A 12 -15.38 16.81 -63.28
C LEU A 12 -14.08 16.46 -62.53
N LEU A 13 -13.16 17.36 -62.35
CA LEU A 13 -11.86 17.16 -61.68
C LEU A 13 -11.79 17.76 -60.27
N LEU A 14 -12.86 18.39 -59.77
CA LEU A 14 -12.87 19.03 -58.45
C LEU A 14 -13.66 18.20 -57.39
N VAL A 15 -14.12 16.97 -57.69
CA VAL A 15 -14.92 16.15 -56.77
C VAL A 15 -14.15 14.94 -56.17
N CYS A 16 -12.92 14.69 -56.59
CA CYS A 16 -12.10 13.57 -56.10
C CYS A 16 -11.04 13.92 -55.05
N GLY A 17 -11.14 15.04 -54.34
CA GLY A 17 -10.16 15.51 -53.36
C GLY A 17 -10.55 15.35 -51.87
N SER A 18 -11.74 14.82 -51.56
CA SER A 18 -12.18 14.62 -50.18
C SER A 18 -12.00 13.17 -49.73
N CYS A 19 -10.82 12.58 -49.91
CA CYS A 19 -10.42 11.45 -49.09
C CYS A 19 -10.22 12.00 -47.69
N ALA A 20 -11.30 12.00 -46.89
CA ALA A 20 -11.22 12.11 -45.47
C ALA A 20 -10.28 10.98 -44.99
N LEU A 21 -9.04 11.33 -44.63
CA LEU A 21 -8.25 10.50 -43.75
C LEU A 21 -9.06 10.41 -42.47
N SER A 22 -9.86 9.33 -42.35
CA SER A 22 -10.33 8.86 -41.07
C SER A 22 -9.07 8.48 -40.28
N ALA A 23 -8.49 9.47 -39.58
CA ALA A 23 -7.52 9.18 -38.55
C ALA A 23 -8.22 8.19 -37.63
N LEU A 24 -7.81 6.93 -37.66
CA LEU A 24 -8.13 5.98 -36.62
C LEU A 24 -7.78 6.69 -35.31
N ALA A 25 -8.79 7.19 -34.63
CA ALA A 25 -8.61 7.74 -33.29
C ALA A 25 -8.09 6.60 -32.44
N ALA A 26 -6.77 6.55 -32.26
CA ALA A 26 -6.17 5.61 -31.33
C ALA A 26 -6.83 5.88 -29.97
N ASP A 27 -7.29 4.85 -29.32
CA ASP A 27 -7.82 4.96 -27.97
C ASP A 27 -6.79 5.71 -27.11
N ALA A 28 -7.21 6.78 -26.48
CA ALA A 28 -6.32 7.61 -25.68
C ALA A 28 -6.87 7.77 -24.28
N ILE A 29 -5.99 7.59 -23.30
CA ILE A 29 -6.26 7.92 -21.90
C ILE A 29 -6.10 9.43 -21.77
N ARG A 30 -7.19 10.10 -21.38
CA ARG A 30 -7.21 11.55 -21.18
C ARG A 30 -7.53 11.87 -19.73
N GLY A 31 -6.94 12.94 -19.20
CA GLY A 31 -7.21 13.37 -17.85
C GLY A 31 -6.68 14.75 -17.56
N ARG A 32 -6.86 15.15 -16.31
CA ARG A 32 -6.39 16.41 -15.77
C ARG A 32 -5.69 16.19 -14.44
N VAL A 33 -4.57 16.88 -14.22
CA VAL A 33 -3.84 16.90 -12.96
C VAL A 33 -4.13 18.21 -12.24
N ARG A 34 -4.56 18.11 -10.99
CA ARG A 34 -4.87 19.25 -10.15
C ARG A 34 -4.02 19.23 -8.88
N ASN A 35 -3.33 20.33 -8.60
CA ASN A 35 -2.63 20.53 -7.35
C ASN A 35 -3.63 20.93 -6.27
N GLN A 36 -3.89 20.04 -5.33
CA GLN A 36 -4.87 20.23 -4.25
C GLN A 36 -4.34 21.15 -3.15
N THR A 37 -3.02 21.37 -3.05
CA THR A 37 -2.45 22.35 -2.12
C THR A 37 -2.85 23.76 -2.49
N THR A 38 -2.76 24.08 -3.79
CA THR A 38 -3.01 25.43 -4.34
C THR A 38 -4.40 25.59 -4.93
N GLY A 39 -5.11 24.50 -5.19
CA GLY A 39 -6.38 24.46 -5.90
C GLY A 39 -6.27 24.75 -7.41
N ARG A 40 -5.05 24.80 -7.96
CA ARG A 40 -4.77 25.15 -9.38
C ARG A 40 -4.48 23.91 -10.22
N ALA A 41 -4.47 24.11 -11.53
CA ALA A 41 -3.95 23.11 -12.47
C ALA A 41 -2.46 22.85 -12.18
N ALA A 42 -2.03 21.60 -12.30
CA ALA A 42 -0.62 21.22 -12.18
C ALA A 42 -0.02 21.11 -13.59
N ALA A 43 0.53 22.22 -14.08
CA ALA A 43 1.13 22.32 -15.41
C ALA A 43 2.58 21.83 -15.43
N GLY A 44 2.99 21.16 -16.50
CA GLY A 44 4.35 20.69 -16.73
C GLY A 44 4.74 19.41 -16.00
N ASP A 45 3.82 18.80 -15.23
CA ASP A 45 4.04 17.54 -14.57
C ASP A 45 4.21 16.40 -15.57
N GLU A 46 5.11 15.48 -15.28
CA GLU A 46 5.32 14.29 -16.09
C GLU A 46 4.25 13.25 -15.80
N VAL A 47 3.62 12.72 -16.86
CA VAL A 47 2.59 11.68 -16.78
C VAL A 47 3.06 10.45 -17.53
N ILE A 48 3.13 9.32 -16.84
CA ILE A 48 3.68 8.07 -17.36
C ILE A 48 2.62 6.98 -17.25
N LEU A 49 2.39 6.26 -18.34
CA LEU A 49 1.58 5.06 -18.36
C LEU A 49 2.49 3.85 -18.20
N LEU A 50 2.28 3.08 -17.14
CA LEU A 50 3.04 1.88 -16.81
C LEU A 50 2.16 0.64 -17.01
N ARG A 51 2.63 -0.33 -17.78
CA ARG A 51 1.98 -1.63 -17.99
C ARG A 51 2.53 -2.65 -16.99
N LEU A 52 1.62 -3.46 -16.41
CA LEU A 52 1.95 -4.49 -15.43
C LEU A 52 1.76 -5.88 -16.06
N GLN A 53 2.73 -6.37 -16.81
CA GLN A 53 2.63 -7.68 -17.45
C GLN A 53 3.77 -8.63 -17.01
N ASN A 54 5.02 -8.25 -17.20
CA ASN A 54 6.21 -9.01 -16.78
C ASN A 54 7.09 -8.18 -15.84
N GLY A 55 6.45 -7.31 -15.05
CA GLY A 55 7.07 -6.25 -14.26
C GLY A 55 6.34 -4.95 -14.49
N MET A 56 7.01 -3.84 -14.23
CA MET A 56 6.49 -2.50 -14.44
C MET A 56 7.24 -1.87 -15.61
N GLU A 57 6.60 -1.82 -16.79
CA GLU A 57 7.17 -1.32 -18.03
C GLU A 57 6.51 -0.01 -18.44
N GLU A 58 7.30 0.97 -18.86
CA GLU A 58 6.77 2.21 -19.40
C GLU A 58 6.16 1.97 -20.80
N GLU A 59 4.88 2.29 -20.98
CA GLU A 59 4.16 2.16 -22.23
C GLU A 59 4.09 3.49 -22.98
N ALA A 60 3.86 4.60 -22.27
CA ALA A 60 3.79 5.94 -22.85
C ALA A 60 4.12 7.01 -21.81
N ARG A 61 4.52 8.19 -22.29
CA ARG A 61 4.87 9.35 -21.45
C ARG A 61 4.42 10.63 -22.12
N THR A 62 3.97 11.58 -21.30
CA THR A 62 3.62 12.95 -21.73
C THR A 62 3.87 13.95 -20.59
N ARG A 63 3.55 15.21 -20.83
CA ARG A 63 3.51 16.25 -19.80
C ARG A 63 2.15 16.93 -19.79
N THR A 64 1.75 17.43 -18.64
CA THR A 64 0.52 18.22 -18.50
C THR A 64 0.69 19.59 -19.20
N ASP A 65 -0.38 20.04 -19.84
CA ASP A 65 -0.48 21.39 -20.43
C ASP A 65 -0.70 22.47 -19.35
N ALA A 66 -0.92 23.72 -19.76
CA ALA A 66 -1.14 24.85 -18.86
C ALA A 66 -2.40 24.72 -18.00
N GLU A 67 -3.39 23.99 -18.48
CA GLU A 67 -4.66 23.68 -17.81
C GLU A 67 -4.59 22.39 -16.99
N GLY A 68 -3.41 21.73 -16.92
CA GLY A 68 -3.17 20.45 -16.25
C GLY A 68 -3.67 19.25 -17.05
N GLY A 69 -4.11 19.43 -18.28
CA GLY A 69 -4.61 18.37 -19.16
C GLY A 69 -3.48 17.47 -19.68
N PHE A 70 -3.78 16.20 -19.93
CA PHE A 70 -2.87 15.26 -20.57
C PHE A 70 -3.63 14.28 -21.47
N SER A 71 -2.91 13.73 -22.45
CA SER A 71 -3.38 12.65 -23.31
C SER A 71 -2.25 11.68 -23.57
N LEU A 72 -2.51 10.38 -23.37
CA LEU A 72 -1.57 9.28 -23.60
C LEU A 72 -2.19 8.26 -24.54
N PRO A 73 -1.46 7.76 -25.54
CA PRO A 73 -1.97 6.70 -26.41
C PRO A 73 -2.14 5.42 -25.61
N LEU A 74 -3.24 4.69 -25.85
CA LEU A 74 -3.48 3.36 -25.33
C LEU A 74 -3.15 2.36 -26.44
N LEU A 75 -2.06 1.61 -26.28
CA LEU A 75 -1.59 0.68 -27.32
C LEU A 75 -2.41 -0.63 -27.34
N SER A 76 -2.93 -1.07 -26.19
CA SER A 76 -3.81 -2.22 -26.05
C SER A 76 -4.60 -2.10 -24.76
N ALA A 77 -5.71 -2.82 -24.61
CA ALA A 77 -6.55 -2.77 -23.40
C ALA A 77 -6.42 -4.04 -22.51
N ASP A 78 -5.50 -4.93 -22.84
CA ASP A 78 -5.44 -6.32 -22.35
C ASP A 78 -4.64 -6.53 -21.05
N ALA A 79 -3.98 -5.50 -20.51
CA ALA A 79 -3.15 -5.60 -19.31
C ALA A 79 -3.54 -4.55 -18.24
N PRO A 80 -3.37 -4.87 -16.95
CA PRO A 80 -3.48 -3.87 -15.89
C PRO A 80 -2.42 -2.78 -16.05
N ARG A 81 -2.78 -1.55 -15.71
CA ARG A 81 -1.90 -0.37 -15.85
C ARG A 81 -1.92 0.49 -14.60
N ILE A 82 -0.85 1.25 -14.45
CA ILE A 82 -0.75 2.33 -13.47
C ILE A 82 -0.47 3.62 -14.25
N LEU A 83 -1.30 4.63 -14.00
CA LEU A 83 -1.01 5.99 -14.40
C LEU A 83 -0.21 6.64 -13.27
N ARG A 84 1.00 7.09 -13.57
CA ARG A 84 1.90 7.77 -12.64
C ARG A 84 2.03 9.23 -13.03
N VAL A 85 1.77 10.13 -12.09
CA VAL A 85 2.09 11.55 -12.23
C VAL A 85 3.25 11.88 -11.30
N MET A 86 4.27 12.54 -11.83
CA MET A 86 5.41 13.03 -11.05
C MET A 86 5.24 14.52 -10.79
N HIS A 87 4.99 14.88 -9.53
CA HIS A 87 4.85 16.28 -9.10
C HIS A 87 5.87 16.59 -8.01
N GLN A 88 6.74 17.58 -8.25
CA GLN A 88 7.80 17.99 -7.29
C GLN A 88 8.62 16.81 -6.72
N GLY A 89 8.96 15.83 -7.58
CA GLY A 89 9.73 14.64 -7.20
C GLY A 89 8.92 13.54 -6.48
N VAL A 90 7.62 13.71 -6.34
CA VAL A 90 6.73 12.71 -5.72
C VAL A 90 5.89 12.01 -6.78
N ASN A 91 5.85 10.69 -6.75
CA ASN A 91 4.99 9.89 -7.62
C ASN A 91 3.57 9.79 -7.05
N TYR A 92 2.56 10.03 -7.90
CA TYR A 92 1.15 9.84 -7.60
C TYR A 92 0.61 8.78 -8.55
N ASP A 93 0.39 7.59 -8.04
CA ASP A 93 0.01 6.42 -8.81
C ASP A 93 -1.50 6.16 -8.69
N GLN A 94 -2.15 5.94 -9.84
CA GLN A 94 -3.54 5.52 -9.95
C GLN A 94 -3.62 4.24 -10.78
N SER A 95 -4.21 3.18 -10.19
CA SER A 95 -4.45 1.93 -10.92
C SER A 95 -5.57 2.13 -11.95
N LEU A 96 -5.33 1.69 -13.18
CA LEU A 96 -6.29 1.69 -14.27
C LEU A 96 -6.68 0.24 -14.57
N ASN A 97 -7.93 -0.10 -14.26
CA ASN A 97 -8.52 -1.41 -14.58
C ASN A 97 -9.56 -1.23 -15.69
N GLY A 98 -9.92 -2.29 -16.38
CA GLY A 98 -10.71 -2.31 -17.63
C GLY A 98 -11.83 -1.26 -17.80
N THR A 99 -12.60 -0.97 -16.75
CA THR A 99 -13.66 0.06 -16.79
C THR A 99 -13.14 1.51 -16.84
N SER A 100 -11.95 1.77 -16.31
CA SER A 100 -11.33 3.11 -16.35
C SER A 100 -10.75 3.45 -17.73
N LEU A 101 -10.49 2.44 -18.56
CA LEU A 101 -9.91 2.60 -19.89
C LEU A 101 -10.98 2.82 -20.97
N SER A 102 -12.20 2.35 -20.74
CA SER A 102 -13.32 2.45 -21.69
C SER A 102 -14.19 3.69 -21.48
N GLY A 103 -13.91 4.49 -20.44
CA GLY A 103 -14.70 5.65 -20.08
C GLY A 103 -14.36 6.87 -20.94
N THR A 104 -15.40 7.57 -21.41
CA THR A 104 -15.26 8.87 -22.11
C THR A 104 -14.95 10.02 -21.14
N ALA A 105 -15.10 9.82 -19.83
CA ALA A 105 -14.82 10.85 -18.85
C ALA A 105 -13.31 10.98 -18.58
N PRO A 106 -12.76 12.20 -18.57
CA PRO A 106 -11.35 12.41 -18.28
C PRO A 106 -11.02 12.00 -16.84
N LEU A 107 -9.84 11.41 -16.62
CA LEU A 107 -9.34 11.05 -15.31
C LEU A 107 -8.94 12.32 -14.55
N GLU A 108 -9.33 12.40 -13.27
CA GLU A 108 -8.91 13.47 -12.36
C GLU A 108 -7.82 12.94 -11.40
N ILE A 109 -6.63 13.52 -11.47
CA ILE A 109 -5.49 13.14 -10.65
C ILE A 109 -5.17 14.28 -9.69
N ALA A 110 -5.19 13.98 -8.39
CA ALA A 110 -4.79 14.91 -7.36
C ALA A 110 -3.30 14.77 -7.03
N VAL A 111 -2.57 15.88 -7.06
CA VAL A 111 -1.19 16.02 -6.59
C VAL A 111 -1.13 17.09 -5.49
N PHE A 112 -0.03 17.10 -4.72
CA PHE A 112 0.13 18.00 -3.59
C PHE A 112 1.56 18.53 -3.54
N ASP A 113 1.75 19.78 -3.14
CA ASP A 113 3.07 20.36 -2.96
C ASP A 113 3.91 19.55 -1.98
N ALA A 114 5.19 19.36 -2.31
CA ALA A 114 6.12 18.64 -1.46
C ALA A 114 6.77 19.57 -0.43
N VAL A 115 6.82 19.11 0.82
CA VAL A 115 7.54 19.77 1.91
C VAL A 115 8.47 18.76 2.58
N THR A 116 9.59 19.22 3.10
CA THR A 116 10.55 18.32 3.78
C THR A 116 10.03 17.80 5.11
N ARG A 117 9.16 18.55 5.80
CA ARG A 117 8.62 18.17 7.10
C ARG A 117 7.27 18.80 7.38
N ILE A 118 6.34 17.98 7.85
CA ILE A 118 5.05 18.39 8.43
C ILE A 118 5.17 18.32 9.96
N ARG A 119 4.79 19.39 10.67
CA ARG A 119 5.02 19.50 12.13
C ARG A 119 4.16 18.55 12.96
N ASP A 120 2.91 18.36 12.57
CA ASP A 120 1.88 17.71 13.39
C ASP A 120 1.44 16.33 12.85
N LEU A 121 2.35 15.62 12.20
CA LEU A 121 2.09 14.22 11.83
C LEU A 121 1.86 13.38 13.08
N GLN A 122 0.79 12.61 13.08
CA GLN A 122 0.40 11.74 14.19
C GLN A 122 0.17 10.32 13.71
N GLY A 123 0.59 9.36 14.54
CA GLY A 123 0.18 7.98 14.40
C GLY A 123 -1.24 7.78 14.92
N THR A 124 -2.13 7.27 14.08
CA THR A 124 -3.48 6.90 14.48
C THR A 124 -3.50 5.55 15.18
N LEU A 125 -2.63 4.65 14.76
CA LEU A 125 -2.50 3.29 15.26
C LEU A 125 -1.05 2.84 15.25
N GLY A 126 -0.61 2.18 16.33
CA GLY A 126 0.62 1.42 16.44
C GLY A 126 0.33 0.02 16.98
N ILE A 127 0.89 -1.00 16.36
CA ILE A 127 0.76 -2.39 16.80
C ILE A 127 2.15 -3.01 16.81
N ALA A 128 2.51 -3.68 17.92
CA ALA A 128 3.68 -4.54 18.00
C ALA A 128 3.20 -5.98 18.23
N GLN A 129 3.38 -6.87 17.26
CA GLN A 129 3.14 -8.29 17.41
C GLN A 129 4.46 -8.98 17.76
N VAL A 130 4.47 -9.77 18.83
CA VAL A 130 5.66 -10.44 19.37
C VAL A 130 5.43 -11.93 19.39
N GLU A 131 6.38 -12.69 18.87
CA GLU A 131 6.36 -14.15 18.77
C GLU A 131 7.74 -14.71 19.10
N SER A 132 7.81 -15.95 19.62
CA SER A 132 9.09 -16.62 19.87
C SER A 132 9.00 -18.12 19.65
N ASP A 133 10.04 -18.68 19.03
CA ASP A 133 10.30 -20.13 18.93
C ASP A 133 11.16 -20.66 20.07
N GLY A 134 11.56 -19.81 21.02
CA GLY A 134 12.44 -20.12 22.14
C GLY A 134 13.90 -19.75 21.92
N GLN A 135 14.34 -19.54 20.69
CA GLN A 135 15.70 -19.09 20.34
C GLN A 135 15.74 -17.65 19.81
N MET A 136 14.70 -17.29 19.10
CA MET A 136 14.54 -15.97 18.49
C MET A 136 13.24 -15.33 18.94
N LEU A 137 13.28 -14.03 19.19
CA LEU A 137 12.11 -13.19 19.36
C LEU A 137 11.88 -12.43 18.05
N LYS A 138 10.77 -12.68 17.41
CA LYS A 138 10.33 -11.98 16.21
C LYS A 138 9.34 -10.90 16.59
N VAL A 139 9.60 -9.70 16.13
CA VAL A 139 8.74 -8.54 16.35
C VAL A 139 8.28 -7.99 15.00
N THR A 140 6.97 -7.86 14.84
CA THR A 140 6.34 -7.18 13.71
C THR A 140 5.73 -5.89 14.21
N GLU A 141 6.26 -4.76 13.77
CA GLU A 141 5.68 -3.46 14.10
C GLU A 141 4.92 -2.90 12.91
N MET A 142 3.78 -2.26 13.19
CA MET A 142 2.92 -1.67 12.20
C MET A 142 2.39 -0.34 12.71
N TYR A 143 2.49 0.69 11.86
CA TYR A 143 2.07 2.05 12.17
C TYR A 143 1.22 2.62 11.05
N SER A 144 0.10 3.27 11.41
CA SER A 144 -0.66 4.14 10.52
C SER A 144 -0.36 5.58 10.87
N ILE A 145 0.21 6.32 9.94
CA ILE A 145 0.55 7.73 10.10
C ILE A 145 -0.44 8.56 9.27
N ALA A 146 -1.18 9.42 9.94
CA ALA A 146 -2.13 10.34 9.31
C ALA A 146 -1.44 11.67 8.97
N ASN A 147 -1.65 12.11 7.74
CA ASN A 147 -1.30 13.44 7.27
C ASN A 147 -2.60 14.20 6.99
N ASP A 148 -3.03 14.97 7.99
CA ASP A 148 -4.23 15.81 7.95
C ASP A 148 -3.85 17.30 7.80
N SER A 149 -2.75 17.59 7.10
CA SER A 149 -2.25 18.97 6.92
C SER A 149 -3.23 19.85 6.18
N VAL A 150 -3.33 21.11 6.61
CA VAL A 150 -4.14 22.15 6.00
C VAL A 150 -3.27 23.39 5.77
N PRO A 151 -3.08 23.80 4.49
CA PRO A 151 -3.49 23.12 3.26
C PRO A 151 -2.83 21.73 3.13
N PRO A 152 -3.44 20.80 2.35
CA PRO A 152 -2.90 19.47 2.21
C PRO A 152 -1.56 19.51 1.46
N VAL A 153 -0.49 18.93 2.04
CA VAL A 153 0.85 18.85 1.47
C VAL A 153 1.41 17.43 1.64
N THR A 154 2.38 17.05 0.83
CA THR A 154 3.10 15.77 0.96
C THR A 154 4.43 15.99 1.68
N GLN A 155 4.68 15.24 2.75
CA GLN A 155 6.04 15.20 3.31
C GLN A 155 6.91 14.31 2.41
N SER A 156 7.99 14.89 1.87
CA SER A 156 8.95 14.20 1.02
C SER A 156 10.38 14.65 1.37
N GLY A 157 11.15 13.71 1.89
CA GLY A 157 12.54 13.91 2.31
C GLY A 157 13.19 12.56 2.62
N PRO A 158 14.49 12.56 2.96
CA PRO A 158 15.22 11.31 3.22
C PRO A 158 14.81 10.62 4.52
N HIS A 159 14.16 11.33 5.45
CA HIS A 159 13.78 10.84 6.77
C HIS A 159 12.29 11.03 7.04
N ASN A 160 11.43 10.59 6.12
CA ASN A 160 9.98 10.69 6.29
C ASN A 160 9.47 9.79 7.42
N PHE A 161 10.10 8.64 7.61
CA PHE A 161 9.83 7.72 8.69
C PHE A 161 11.15 7.13 9.20
N GLU A 162 11.28 6.93 10.51
CA GLU A 162 12.49 6.33 11.10
C GLU A 162 12.12 5.06 11.85
N ILE A 163 12.86 3.99 11.58
CA ILE A 163 12.80 2.73 12.30
C ILE A 163 13.90 2.73 13.36
N SER A 164 13.57 2.25 14.56
CA SER A 164 14.56 2.04 15.62
C SER A 164 14.32 0.66 16.24
N ILE A 165 15.26 -0.26 16.03
CA ILE A 165 15.25 -1.60 16.61
C ILE A 165 16.38 -1.75 17.62
N ALA A 166 16.31 -2.80 18.45
CA ALA A 166 17.35 -3.08 19.43
C ALA A 166 18.72 -3.31 18.74
N PRO A 167 19.86 -2.95 19.39
CA PRO A 167 21.18 -3.04 18.74
C PRO A 167 21.58 -4.42 18.24
N LYS A 168 21.04 -5.50 18.85
CA LYS A 168 21.30 -6.89 18.45
C LYS A 168 20.22 -7.48 17.53
N ALA A 169 19.24 -6.66 17.14
CA ALA A 169 18.18 -7.08 16.23
C ALA A 169 18.63 -6.97 14.79
N THR A 170 18.10 -7.85 13.95
CA THR A 170 18.25 -7.84 12.50
C THR A 170 16.92 -7.46 11.86
N LEU A 171 16.91 -6.45 11.02
CA LEU A 171 15.73 -6.04 10.26
C LEU A 171 15.55 -6.98 9.07
N ASP A 172 14.40 -7.66 9.00
CA ASP A 172 14.12 -8.68 7.96
C ASP A 172 13.41 -8.07 6.75
N SER A 173 12.43 -7.21 7.01
CA SER A 173 11.62 -6.63 5.93
C SER A 173 10.97 -5.31 6.33
N LEU A 174 10.72 -4.49 5.32
CA LEU A 174 9.92 -3.27 5.43
C LEU A 174 8.98 -3.18 4.22
N VAL A 175 7.71 -3.02 4.48
CA VAL A 175 6.71 -2.72 3.47
C VAL A 175 5.91 -1.50 3.86
N VAL A 176 5.53 -0.72 2.87
CA VAL A 176 4.79 0.54 3.06
C VAL A 176 3.59 0.56 2.13
N LYS A 177 2.53 1.25 2.54
CA LYS A 177 1.36 1.43 1.70
C LYS A 177 0.68 2.77 1.99
N LYS A 178 0.29 3.50 0.94
CA LYS A 178 -0.69 4.60 1.07
C LYS A 178 -2.06 4.00 1.39
N GLY A 179 -2.88 4.66 2.20
CA GLY A 179 -4.26 4.26 2.45
C GLY A 179 -5.01 3.98 1.13
N GLY A 180 -5.71 2.86 1.06
CA GLY A 180 -6.38 2.41 -0.17
C GLY A 180 -5.47 1.80 -1.25
N GLY A 181 -4.13 1.91 -1.14
CA GLY A 181 -3.17 1.37 -2.11
C GLY A 181 -2.75 -0.08 -1.84
N VAL A 182 -1.73 -0.54 -2.55
CA VAL A 182 -1.08 -1.84 -2.37
C VAL A 182 0.16 -1.73 -1.50
N TRP A 183 0.57 -2.83 -0.87
CA TRP A 183 1.84 -2.91 -0.16
C TRP A 183 2.99 -2.94 -1.16
N VAL A 184 4.00 -2.09 -0.92
CA VAL A 184 5.24 -2.05 -1.70
C VAL A 184 6.43 -2.26 -0.77
N ASN A 185 7.44 -2.96 -1.25
CA ASN A 185 8.70 -3.07 -0.54
C ASN A 185 9.37 -1.69 -0.51
N ALA A 186 9.88 -1.32 0.65
CA ALA A 186 10.69 -0.11 0.81
C ALA A 186 12.10 -0.51 1.27
N VAL A 187 13.08 0.28 0.88
CA VAL A 187 14.48 0.05 1.25
C VAL A 187 14.81 0.94 2.45
N PRO A 188 15.03 0.37 3.65
CA PRO A 188 15.47 1.14 4.80
C PRO A 188 16.95 1.51 4.66
N VAL A 189 17.31 2.77 4.84
CA VAL A 189 18.68 3.27 4.77
C VAL A 189 19.24 3.41 6.19
N PRO A 190 20.33 2.70 6.56
CA PRO A 190 20.94 2.86 7.88
C PRO A 190 21.35 4.31 8.14
N ILE A 191 21.01 4.83 9.32
CA ILE A 191 21.42 6.16 9.73
C ILE A 191 22.85 6.08 10.27
N GLN A 192 23.78 6.78 9.62
CA GLN A 192 25.20 6.73 9.94
C GLN A 192 25.47 7.07 11.43
N GLY A 193 26.30 6.27 12.07
CA GLY A 193 26.64 6.43 13.49
C GLY A 193 25.53 6.04 14.49
N GLN A 194 24.40 5.51 14.03
CA GLN A 194 23.27 5.14 14.88
C GLN A 194 22.86 3.69 14.64
N GLN A 195 23.44 2.77 15.40
CA GLN A 195 23.15 1.34 15.28
C GLN A 195 21.67 1.03 15.53
N GLY A 196 21.07 0.19 14.68
CA GLY A 196 19.66 -0.22 14.76
C GLY A 196 18.69 0.89 14.35
N ARG A 197 19.16 1.99 13.75
CA ARG A 197 18.30 3.05 13.22
C ARG A 197 18.37 3.12 11.71
N TYR A 198 17.20 3.25 11.09
CA TYR A 198 17.04 3.32 9.64
C TYR A 198 16.11 4.45 9.27
N ALA A 199 16.45 5.15 8.19
CA ALA A 199 15.59 6.14 7.54
C ALA A 199 14.79 5.48 6.40
N VAL A 200 13.57 5.95 6.19
CA VAL A 200 12.68 5.55 5.10
C VAL A 200 12.21 6.81 4.40
N ASP A 201 12.46 6.89 3.11
CA ASP A 201 12.16 8.07 2.27
C ASP A 201 10.77 8.02 1.62
N PHE A 202 9.96 7.00 1.93
CA PHE A 202 8.62 6.88 1.36
C PHE A 202 7.76 8.11 1.68
N PRO A 203 7.23 8.84 0.66
CA PRO A 203 6.51 10.08 0.89
C PRO A 203 5.21 9.87 1.68
N ILE A 204 4.97 10.72 2.68
CA ILE A 204 3.74 10.73 3.47
C ILE A 204 2.76 11.73 2.85
N ARG A 205 1.90 11.22 1.97
CA ARG A 205 0.87 11.99 1.27
C ARG A 205 -0.33 12.26 2.18
N PRO A 206 -1.19 13.24 1.86
CA PRO A 206 -2.46 13.43 2.59
C PRO A 206 -3.26 12.14 2.73
N GLY A 207 -3.84 11.95 3.91
CA GLY A 207 -4.47 10.72 4.37
C GLY A 207 -3.49 9.77 5.08
N ASP A 208 -3.86 8.49 5.20
CA ASP A 208 -3.08 7.51 5.94
C ASP A 208 -1.94 6.90 5.11
N THR A 209 -0.77 6.77 5.74
CA THR A 209 0.35 5.96 5.25
C THR A 209 0.66 4.89 6.28
N LEU A 210 0.71 3.63 5.85
CA LEU A 210 0.97 2.49 6.71
C LEU A 210 2.38 1.96 6.49
N PHE A 211 3.12 1.80 7.58
CA PHE A 211 4.44 1.19 7.62
C PHE A 211 4.36 -0.11 8.39
N LYS A 212 4.91 -1.18 7.85
CA LYS A 212 5.06 -2.47 8.54
C LYS A 212 6.47 -2.98 8.35
N TYR A 213 7.15 -3.28 9.44
CA TYR A 213 8.47 -3.88 9.41
C TYR A 213 8.58 -5.04 10.39
N VAL A 214 9.45 -5.97 10.05
CA VAL A 214 9.70 -7.18 10.81
C VAL A 214 11.18 -7.23 11.15
N TYR A 215 11.49 -7.58 12.38
CA TYR A 215 12.84 -7.84 12.83
C TYR A 215 12.87 -8.98 13.83
N HIS A 216 14.02 -9.56 14.00
CA HIS A 216 14.26 -10.60 15.01
C HIS A 216 15.48 -10.29 15.85
N LEU A 217 15.51 -10.83 17.05
CA LEU A 217 16.64 -10.72 17.96
C LEU A 217 16.80 -12.03 18.76
N PRO A 218 18.03 -12.36 19.25
CA PRO A 218 18.25 -13.54 20.08
C PRO A 218 17.36 -13.51 21.31
N TYR A 219 16.81 -14.67 21.68
CA TYR A 219 15.91 -14.86 22.80
C TYR A 219 16.29 -16.09 23.59
N SER A 220 16.39 -15.96 24.91
CA SER A 220 16.75 -17.05 25.84
C SER A 220 15.91 -17.04 27.13
N GLY A 221 14.75 -16.42 27.11
CA GLY A 221 13.86 -16.28 28.25
C GLY A 221 13.29 -14.87 28.40
N PRO A 222 12.86 -14.47 29.62
CA PRO A 222 12.25 -13.16 29.83
C PRO A 222 13.09 -12.02 29.24
N SER A 223 12.50 -11.22 28.37
CA SER A 223 13.18 -10.14 27.67
C SER A 223 12.38 -8.85 27.72
N THR A 224 13.05 -7.74 28.01
CA THR A 224 12.43 -6.41 27.92
C THR A 224 12.49 -5.91 26.49
N VAL A 225 11.33 -5.68 25.93
CA VAL A 225 11.17 -5.03 24.62
C VAL A 225 10.93 -3.55 24.85
N GLN A 226 11.78 -2.73 24.25
CA GLN A 226 11.67 -1.29 24.30
C GLN A 226 11.47 -0.74 22.89
N LEU A 227 10.28 -0.17 22.63
CA LEU A 227 9.93 0.36 21.32
C LEU A 227 10.18 1.86 21.26
N LYS A 228 10.70 2.36 20.17
CA LYS A 228 10.84 3.78 19.90
C LYS A 228 9.87 4.19 18.80
N LEU A 229 8.88 4.98 19.18
CA LEU A 229 7.84 5.38 18.27
C LEU A 229 8.33 6.51 17.35
N PRO A 230 8.13 6.41 16.02
CA PRO A 230 8.58 7.42 15.07
C PRO A 230 7.81 8.74 15.22
N TYR A 231 6.53 8.65 15.60
CA TYR A 231 5.60 9.74 15.82
C TYR A 231 4.80 9.52 17.10
N PRO A 232 4.17 10.56 17.67
CA PRO A 232 3.15 10.37 18.72
C PRO A 232 2.02 9.47 18.20
N ILE A 233 1.69 8.40 18.93
CA ILE A 233 0.68 7.41 18.53
C ILE A 233 -0.54 7.54 19.41
N ARG A 234 -1.74 7.65 18.82
CA ARG A 234 -3.01 7.77 19.57
C ARG A 234 -3.43 6.46 20.21
N ASN A 235 -3.34 5.37 19.46
CA ASN A 235 -3.73 4.04 19.90
C ASN A 235 -2.55 3.10 19.71
N PHE A 236 -2.14 2.43 20.78
CA PHE A 236 -1.05 1.48 20.71
C PHE A 236 -1.46 0.17 21.36
N ALA A 237 -1.09 -0.96 20.75
CA ALA A 237 -1.33 -2.28 21.27
C ALA A 237 -0.14 -3.20 21.06
N VAL A 238 0.06 -4.12 22.01
CA VAL A 238 0.95 -5.27 21.87
C VAL A 238 0.09 -6.50 21.64
N MET A 239 0.49 -7.36 20.72
CA MET A 239 -0.18 -8.63 20.44
C MET A 239 0.81 -9.76 20.62
N HIS A 240 0.40 -10.82 21.32
CA HIS A 240 1.26 -11.99 21.55
C HIS A 240 0.44 -13.28 21.60
N PRO A 241 1.05 -14.47 21.34
CA PRO A 241 0.40 -15.75 21.53
C PRO A 241 -0.05 -15.95 22.99
N PRO A 242 -1.17 -16.67 23.25
CA PRO A 242 -1.66 -16.93 24.60
C PRO A 242 -0.69 -17.71 25.48
N SER A 243 0.23 -18.46 24.88
CA SER A 243 1.29 -19.21 25.57
C SER A 243 2.45 -18.34 26.06
N MET A 244 2.50 -17.07 25.62
CA MET A 244 3.47 -16.09 26.12
C MET A 244 2.85 -15.20 27.18
N SER A 245 3.68 -14.67 28.07
CA SER A 245 3.29 -13.76 29.15
C SER A 245 3.77 -12.35 28.86
N PHE A 246 2.92 -11.38 29.13
CA PHE A 246 3.19 -9.95 28.98
C PHE A 246 3.14 -9.26 30.34
N LYS A 247 4.13 -8.39 30.60
CA LYS A 247 4.17 -7.56 31.81
C LYS A 247 4.64 -6.15 31.45
N PRO A 248 3.86 -5.10 31.73
CA PRO A 248 4.31 -3.73 31.57
C PRO A 248 5.55 -3.46 32.41
N SER A 249 6.60 -2.88 31.86
CA SER A 249 7.80 -2.45 32.59
C SER A 249 7.93 -0.92 32.67
N SER A 250 6.96 -0.19 32.19
CA SER A 250 6.90 1.28 32.27
C SER A 250 5.63 1.73 33.00
N ALA A 251 5.57 3.03 33.34
CA ALA A 251 4.36 3.63 33.93
C ALA A 251 3.13 3.65 32.98
N GLN A 252 3.30 3.16 31.75
CA GLN A 252 2.20 3.04 30.80
C GLN A 252 1.24 1.93 31.26
N ALA A 253 -0.02 2.29 31.51
CA ALA A 253 -1.05 1.32 31.82
C ALA A 253 -1.50 0.59 30.55
N PHE A 254 -1.76 -0.72 30.72
CA PHE A 254 -2.34 -1.56 29.67
C PHE A 254 -3.61 -2.22 30.18
N THR A 255 -4.52 -2.49 29.27
CA THR A 255 -5.72 -3.31 29.50
C THR A 255 -5.71 -4.44 28.48
N SER A 256 -6.21 -5.61 28.90
CA SER A 256 -6.35 -6.79 28.02
C SER A 256 -7.80 -6.90 27.55
N PRO A 257 -8.19 -6.27 26.41
CA PRO A 257 -9.56 -6.30 25.93
C PRO A 257 -10.00 -7.69 25.43
N GLY A 258 -9.07 -8.62 25.27
CA GLY A 258 -9.35 -9.98 24.84
C GLY A 258 -8.39 -10.48 23.77
N MET A 259 -8.92 -11.28 22.85
CA MET A 259 -8.14 -11.89 21.79
C MET A 259 -8.56 -11.38 20.41
N ALA A 260 -7.58 -11.22 19.54
CA ALA A 260 -7.78 -10.93 18.13
C ALA A 260 -6.92 -11.90 17.30
N ARG A 261 -7.55 -12.67 16.41
CA ARG A 261 -6.86 -13.62 15.51
C ARG A 261 -5.98 -14.65 16.24
N GLY A 262 -6.45 -15.16 17.37
CA GLY A 262 -5.71 -16.13 18.15
C GLY A 262 -4.59 -15.53 19.02
N LEU A 263 -4.39 -14.20 18.99
CA LEU A 263 -3.41 -13.50 19.80
C LEU A 263 -4.10 -12.74 20.94
N ARG A 264 -3.47 -12.68 22.11
CA ARG A 264 -3.85 -11.75 23.18
C ARG A 264 -3.52 -10.33 22.76
N VAL A 265 -4.40 -9.39 23.13
CA VAL A 265 -4.24 -7.96 22.84
C VAL A 265 -4.04 -7.23 24.16
N GLU A 266 -2.92 -6.53 24.29
CA GLU A 266 -2.60 -5.65 25.42
C GLU A 266 -2.63 -4.21 24.88
N GLN A 267 -3.67 -3.47 25.22
CA GLN A 267 -3.89 -2.11 24.73
C GLN A 267 -3.39 -1.09 25.75
N ALA A 268 -2.56 -0.16 25.30
CA ALA A 268 -2.13 0.98 26.10
C ALA A 268 -3.31 1.92 26.38
N VAL A 269 -3.45 2.35 27.64
CA VAL A 269 -4.53 3.20 28.13
C VAL A 269 -3.99 4.59 28.47
N GLY A 270 -4.74 5.64 28.11
CA GLY A 270 -4.44 7.01 28.50
C GLY A 270 -4.18 7.94 27.31
N LYS A 271 -3.44 9.03 27.57
CA LYS A 271 -3.10 10.06 26.57
C LYS A 271 -2.26 9.45 25.44
N PRO A 272 -2.25 10.07 24.24
CA PRO A 272 -1.40 9.61 23.14
C PRO A 272 0.00 9.28 23.64
N VAL A 273 0.50 8.13 23.25
CA VAL A 273 1.85 7.67 23.62
C VAL A 273 2.85 8.59 22.91
N VAL A 274 3.26 9.65 23.59
CA VAL A 274 4.16 10.67 23.06
C VAL A 274 5.58 10.16 23.18
N ARG A 275 6.18 9.69 22.08
CA ARG A 275 7.62 9.34 21.97
C ARG A 275 8.23 8.53 23.14
N SER A 276 7.49 8.37 24.24
CA SER A 276 7.88 7.52 25.35
C SER A 276 7.57 6.10 24.98
N VAL A 277 8.56 5.32 25.07
CA VAL A 277 8.56 3.92 24.68
C VAL A 277 7.71 3.14 25.67
N PRO A 278 6.63 2.49 25.25
CA PRO A 278 6.03 1.48 26.08
C PRO A 278 7.01 0.31 26.16
N ALA A 279 7.78 0.26 27.26
CA ALA A 279 8.60 -0.90 27.56
C ALA A 279 7.74 -1.95 28.23
N PHE A 280 7.95 -3.23 27.87
CA PHE A 280 7.28 -4.36 28.46
C PHE A 280 8.22 -5.57 28.49
N GLU A 281 8.02 -6.43 29.45
CA GLU A 281 8.66 -7.74 29.51
C GLU A 281 7.77 -8.75 28.80
N ILE A 282 8.38 -9.58 27.97
CA ILE A 282 7.73 -10.71 27.30
C ILE A 282 8.47 -11.99 27.65
N SER A 283 7.74 -13.07 27.96
CA SER A 283 8.31 -14.37 28.28
C SER A 283 7.48 -15.50 27.72
N GLY A 284 8.07 -16.70 27.65
CA GLY A 284 7.42 -17.88 27.09
C GLY A 284 7.71 -18.08 25.61
N ILE A 285 7.13 -19.14 25.04
CA ILE A 285 7.28 -19.56 23.65
C ILE A 285 5.89 -19.60 23.02
N GLY A 286 5.76 -19.08 21.81
CA GLY A 286 4.53 -19.12 21.06
C GLY A 286 4.69 -18.46 19.70
N LEU A 287 4.04 -19.04 18.71
CA LEU A 287 3.96 -18.53 17.35
C LEU A 287 2.50 -18.16 17.06
N ALA A 288 2.30 -17.09 16.29
CA ALA A 288 0.98 -16.78 15.76
C ALA A 288 0.54 -17.89 14.81
N ALA A 289 -0.69 -18.34 14.97
CA ALA A 289 -1.27 -19.27 14.01
C ALA A 289 -1.19 -18.62 12.60
N GLN A 290 -0.51 -19.30 11.70
CA GLN A 290 -0.58 -18.93 10.29
C GLN A 290 -2.02 -19.15 9.85
N ILE A 291 -2.73 -18.07 9.53
CA ILE A 291 -4.04 -18.17 8.92
C ILE A 291 -3.79 -18.72 7.51
N GLN A 292 -3.76 -20.06 7.39
CA GLN A 292 -3.86 -20.66 6.07
C GLN A 292 -5.15 -20.16 5.43
N PRO A 293 -5.12 -19.71 4.18
CA PRO A 293 -6.34 -19.46 3.46
C PRO A 293 -7.12 -20.78 3.47
N ALA A 294 -8.36 -20.73 3.95
CA ALA A 294 -9.26 -21.86 3.84
C ALA A 294 -9.25 -22.26 2.36
N SER A 295 -8.62 -23.38 2.05
CA SER A 295 -8.76 -24.05 0.78
C SER A 295 -10.26 -24.27 0.63
N ALA A 296 -10.89 -23.69 -0.39
CA ALA A 296 -12.24 -24.03 -0.78
C ALA A 296 -12.19 -25.51 -1.18
N SER A 297 -12.38 -26.37 -0.19
CA SER A 297 -12.61 -27.80 -0.41
C SER A 297 -14.01 -27.89 -1.02
N SER A 298 -14.07 -27.82 -2.34
CA SER A 298 -15.23 -28.32 -3.07
C SER A 298 -15.28 -29.80 -2.80
N ALA A 299 -16.12 -30.17 -1.84
CA ALA A 299 -16.57 -31.55 -1.68
C ALA A 299 -17.38 -31.93 -2.93
N MET A 300 -16.70 -32.49 -3.90
CA MET A 300 -17.36 -33.25 -4.98
C MET A 300 -17.35 -34.72 -4.55
N ALA A 301 -18.54 -35.24 -4.30
CA ALA A 301 -18.80 -36.63 -3.96
C ALA A 301 -18.21 -37.58 -5.01
N PRO A 302 -17.78 -38.80 -4.61
CA PRO A 302 -17.17 -39.74 -5.55
C PRO A 302 -18.25 -40.43 -6.41
N ALA A 303 -18.14 -40.28 -7.71
CA ALA A 303 -18.79 -41.22 -8.66
C ALA A 303 -17.79 -42.33 -8.95
N ALA A 304 -18.31 -43.58 -8.81
CA ALA A 304 -17.56 -44.80 -8.86
C ALA A 304 -17.01 -45.17 -10.25
N ALA A 305 -15.82 -45.74 -10.17
CA ALA A 305 -15.20 -46.79 -11.02
C ALA A 305 -15.49 -46.93 -12.51
N ILE A 306 -14.42 -47.00 -13.30
CA ILE A 306 -14.03 -48.14 -14.15
C ILE A 306 -12.61 -47.90 -14.67
N ALA A 307 -11.69 -48.85 -14.39
CA ALA A 307 -10.36 -48.97 -15.04
C ALA A 307 -10.49 -49.64 -16.42
N PRO A 308 -9.54 -49.52 -17.38
CA PRO A 308 -8.24 -50.19 -17.25
C PRO A 308 -6.97 -49.51 -17.85
N SER A 309 -5.86 -49.86 -17.23
CA SER A 309 -4.48 -50.09 -17.72
C SER A 309 -3.82 -49.32 -18.89
N LYS A 310 -2.72 -48.58 -18.50
CA LYS A 310 -1.29 -48.52 -18.98
C LYS A 310 -0.97 -48.29 -20.48
N PRO A 311 0.13 -47.59 -20.87
CA PRO A 311 1.50 -47.71 -20.34
C PRO A 311 2.24 -46.40 -20.03
N ALA A 312 3.37 -46.57 -19.37
CA ALA A 312 4.27 -45.55 -18.86
C ALA A 312 5.20 -44.95 -19.95
N THR A 313 5.63 -43.67 -19.72
CA THR A 313 6.94 -43.07 -20.08
C THR A 313 6.90 -41.54 -19.86
N PRO A 314 8.00 -40.79 -19.72
CA PRO A 314 8.94 -40.73 -18.60
C PRO A 314 8.81 -39.41 -17.78
N ALA A 315 9.47 -39.39 -16.63
CA ALA A 315 9.49 -38.27 -15.67
C ALA A 315 10.02 -36.96 -16.29
N SER A 316 9.17 -35.95 -16.28
CA SER A 316 9.58 -34.54 -16.43
C SER A 316 9.77 -33.95 -15.04
N VAL A 317 10.99 -33.48 -14.77
CA VAL A 317 11.34 -32.74 -13.55
C VAL A 317 10.56 -31.42 -13.54
N THR A 318 9.54 -31.33 -12.66
CA THR A 318 8.79 -30.11 -12.44
C THR A 318 9.57 -29.23 -11.47
N LEU A 319 10.08 -28.11 -11.95
CA LEU A 319 10.57 -27.02 -11.11
C LEU A 319 9.39 -26.50 -10.24
N PRO A 320 9.63 -26.18 -8.97
CA PRO A 320 8.57 -25.64 -8.12
C PRO A 320 8.10 -24.28 -8.67
N ALA A 321 6.78 -24.16 -8.85
CA ALA A 321 6.12 -22.94 -9.27
C ALA A 321 6.39 -21.83 -8.27
N ALA A 322 6.72 -20.64 -8.77
CA ALA A 322 6.84 -19.43 -7.98
C ALA A 322 5.54 -19.17 -7.21
N PRO A 323 5.61 -18.69 -5.94
CA PRO A 323 4.42 -18.39 -5.17
C PRO A 323 3.62 -17.27 -5.84
N GLY A 324 2.34 -17.52 -6.10
CA GLY A 324 1.41 -16.55 -6.66
C GLY A 324 1.13 -15.37 -5.72
N PRO A 325 0.57 -14.27 -6.23
CA PRO A 325 0.44 -13.02 -5.49
C PRO A 325 -0.49 -13.14 -4.27
N LEU A 326 0.08 -12.92 -3.08
CA LEU A 326 -0.61 -12.91 -1.77
C LEU A 326 -1.43 -11.63 -1.52
N GLU A 327 -1.75 -10.86 -2.56
CA GLU A 327 -2.00 -9.42 -2.44
C GLU A 327 -3.38 -9.00 -1.95
N ASN A 328 -4.42 -9.82 -2.00
CA ASN A 328 -5.79 -9.33 -1.75
C ASN A 328 -6.36 -9.60 -0.35
N ARG A 329 -5.62 -10.23 0.56
CA ARG A 329 -6.18 -10.68 1.86
C ARG A 329 -5.77 -9.85 3.07
N VAL A 330 -4.84 -8.92 2.89
CA VAL A 330 -4.37 -8.04 3.99
C VAL A 330 -5.43 -7.01 4.39
N TRP A 331 -6.34 -6.65 3.48
CA TRP A 331 -7.48 -5.78 3.78
C TRP A 331 -8.40 -6.32 4.86
N VAL A 332 -8.64 -7.63 4.87
CA VAL A 332 -9.42 -8.30 5.93
C VAL A 332 -8.69 -8.24 7.27
N LEU A 333 -7.35 -8.13 7.24
CA LEU A 333 -6.52 -7.97 8.45
C LEU A 333 -6.71 -6.60 9.12
N PHE A 334 -6.77 -5.53 8.32
CA PHE A 334 -6.90 -4.17 8.85
C PHE A 334 -8.33 -3.83 9.24
N SER A 335 -9.32 -4.21 8.41
CA SER A 335 -10.73 -3.95 8.72
C SER A 335 -11.18 -4.67 9.99
N GLY A 336 -10.68 -5.88 10.25
CA GLY A 336 -10.99 -6.62 11.47
C GLY A 336 -10.42 -5.95 12.73
N ILE A 337 -9.15 -5.52 12.70
CA ILE A 337 -8.50 -4.87 13.85
C ILE A 337 -9.09 -3.47 14.07
N ALA A 338 -9.27 -2.68 13.03
CA ALA A 338 -9.89 -1.36 13.13
C ALA A 338 -11.34 -1.46 13.62
N ALA A 339 -12.11 -2.45 13.17
CA ALA A 339 -13.48 -2.68 13.64
C ALA A 339 -13.51 -3.10 15.13
N ILE A 340 -12.59 -3.95 15.58
CA ILE A 340 -12.51 -4.36 16.98
C ILE A 340 -12.12 -3.17 17.87
N LEU A 341 -11.12 -2.39 17.48
CA LEU A 341 -10.70 -1.20 18.22
C LEU A 341 -11.79 -0.12 18.23
N SER A 342 -12.52 0.05 17.13
CA SER A 342 -13.68 0.95 17.05
C SER A 342 -14.85 0.47 17.90
N ALA A 343 -15.14 -0.83 17.93
CA ALA A 343 -16.18 -1.41 18.77
C ALA A 343 -15.84 -1.28 20.27
N ILE A 344 -14.57 -1.45 20.63
CA ILE A 344 -14.09 -1.28 22.01
C ILE A 344 -14.16 0.20 22.41
N ALA A 345 -13.71 1.11 21.56
CA ALA A 345 -13.82 2.55 21.78
C ALA A 345 -15.30 3.00 21.94
N TYR A 346 -16.19 2.45 21.12
CA TYR A 346 -17.64 2.68 21.22
C TYR A 346 -18.23 2.11 22.50
N ALA A 347 -17.84 0.91 22.92
CA ALA A 347 -18.32 0.31 24.15
C ALA A 347 -17.87 1.08 25.40
N VAL A 348 -16.63 1.57 25.44
CA VAL A 348 -16.10 2.43 26.49
C VAL A 348 -16.81 3.78 26.52
N TRP A 349 -17.06 4.39 25.36
CA TRP A 349 -17.81 5.65 25.23
C TRP A 349 -19.24 5.50 25.70
N LYS A 350 -19.92 4.40 25.33
CA LYS A 350 -21.31 4.12 25.77
C LYS A 350 -21.38 3.91 27.28
N ARG A 351 -20.40 3.23 27.91
CA ARG A 351 -20.34 3.10 29.37
C ARG A 351 -20.14 4.45 30.08
N LYS A 352 -19.36 5.37 29.54
CA LYS A 352 -19.15 6.72 30.11
C LYS A 352 -20.34 7.64 29.97
N ARG A 353 -21.31 7.36 29.10
CA ARG A 353 -22.57 8.12 28.98
C ARG A 353 -23.72 7.54 29.79
N ALA A 354 -23.55 6.38 30.41
CA ALA A 354 -24.57 5.71 31.22
C ALA A 354 -24.33 5.87 32.75
N VAL A 355 -23.36 6.71 33.13
CA VAL A 355 -23.09 7.25 34.47
C VAL A 355 -23.19 8.77 34.37
#